data_6113d5ac596957ff9cb4b37a11a9322f
#
_entry.id   6113d5ac596957ff9cb4b37a11a9322f
#
_cell.length_a   1.000
_cell.length_b   1.000
_cell.length_c   1.000
_cell.angle_alpha   90.00
_cell.angle_beta   90.00
_cell.angle_gamma   90.00
#
_symmetry.space_group_name_H-M   'P 1'
#
loop_
_entity.id
_entity.type
_entity.pdbx_description
1 polymer ?
#
loop_
_entity_poly.entity_id
_entity_poly.type
_entity_poly.pdbx_seq_one_letter_code
_entity_poly.pdbx_strand_id
1 'polypeptide(L)'
;MRYHIKKDRKTGRGRKMPDCREENQRGRLMLSFYEEEKIGSFLLLFHKKGIYRLTDFRFEKETTEEKKNEIWQSLCEELYCRQIKLLLECRGAQSWFAEHPEQKELLASVKEKPGF
;
A
#
# COMPACT_ATOMS: atom_id res chain seq x y z
N MET A 1 4.89 20.21 8.64
CA MET A 1 4.62 19.85 7.94
C MET A 1 4.65 19.69 7.20
N ARG A 2 4.91 19.35 7.24
CA ARG A 2 4.90 18.90 6.34
C ARG A 2 4.47 18.82 5.56
N TYR A 3 4.59 18.53 5.50
CA TYR A 3 4.11 18.09 4.53
C TYR A 3 3.69 18.35 3.82
N HIS A 4 3.83 18.40 3.96
CA HIS A 4 3.32 18.29 3.12
C HIS A 4 3.19 18.57 2.26
N ILE A 5 3.42 18.64 2.48
CA ILE A 5 3.18 18.80 1.54
C ILE A 5 3.22 18.63 0.64
N LYS A 6 3.29 18.18 0.44
CA LYS A 6 3.25 17.85 -0.56
C LYS A 6 2.52 17.84 -1.18
N LYS A 7 2.06 17.91 -1.39
CA LYS A 7 1.23 17.81 -1.97
C LYS A 7 0.90 18.42 -2.83
N ASP A 8 0.92 18.76 -3.09
CA ASP A 8 0.45 19.24 -3.92
C ASP A 8 0.99 19.10 -5.00
N ARG A 9 1.74 18.89 -5.26
CA ARG A 9 2.13 18.78 -6.24
C ARG A 9 1.75 17.96 -7.01
N LYS A 10 1.62 17.48 -7.19
CA LYS A 10 1.28 16.78 -7.87
C LYS A 10 0.26 16.79 -8.23
N THR A 11 -0.07 17.12 -8.04
CA THR A 11 -1.15 17.00 -8.25
C THR A 11 -1.64 17.56 -9.28
N GLY A 12 -1.44 18.01 -9.81
CA GLY A 12 -1.91 18.57 -10.75
C GLY A 12 -2.56 17.92 -11.77
N ARG A 13 -2.70 16.92 -12.01
CA ARG A 13 -3.34 16.36 -12.92
C ARG A 13 -4.65 16.28 -12.76
N GLY A 14 -5.23 16.68 -11.95
CA GLY A 14 -6.55 16.60 -11.82
C GLY A 14 -6.98 15.45 -11.08
N ARG A 15 -6.25 14.45 -10.98
CA ARG A 15 -6.66 13.37 -10.30
C ARG A 15 -6.17 13.53 -8.94
N LYS A 16 -6.94 13.42 -7.93
CA LYS A 16 -6.59 13.55 -6.62
C LYS A 16 -6.36 12.24 -6.00
N MET A 17 -5.22 11.94 -5.45
CA MET A 17 -4.96 10.71 -4.75
C MET A 17 -5.42 10.84 -3.31
N PRO A 18 -5.86 9.77 -2.70
CA PRO A 18 -6.29 9.82 -1.31
C PRO A 18 -5.15 10.14 -0.37
N ASP A 19 -5.47 10.74 0.76
CA ASP A 19 -4.49 11.00 1.80
C ASP A 19 -4.15 9.72 2.51
N CYS A 20 -2.88 9.53 2.80
CA CYS A 20 -2.44 8.35 3.52
C CYS A 20 -2.08 8.72 4.95
N ARG A 21 -2.60 7.98 5.91
CA ARG A 21 -2.27 8.17 7.29
C ARG A 21 -1.69 6.89 7.84
N GLU A 22 -0.72 7.00 8.67
CA GLU A 22 -0.01 5.87 9.18
C GLU A 22 -0.18 5.71 10.67
N GLU A 23 -0.33 4.49 11.14
CA GLU A 23 -0.29 4.18 12.55
C GLU A 23 0.72 3.08 12.72
N ASN A 24 1.74 3.29 13.51
CA ASN A 24 2.80 2.32 13.69
C ASN A 24 2.91 1.94 15.15
N GLN A 25 2.71 0.67 15.47
CA GLN A 25 2.81 0.20 16.83
C GLN A 25 3.52 -1.11 16.89
N ARG A 26 4.69 -1.15 17.51
CA ARG A 26 5.35 -2.42 17.74
C ARG A 26 5.44 -3.35 16.57
N GLY A 27 5.88 -2.86 15.44
CA GLY A 27 6.02 -3.70 14.27
C GLY A 27 4.78 -3.86 13.45
N ARG A 28 3.70 -3.19 13.85
CA ARG A 28 2.46 -3.24 13.10
C ARG A 28 2.25 -1.89 12.45
N LEU A 29 2.20 -1.86 11.16
CA LEU A 29 2.04 -0.62 10.42
C LEU A 29 0.70 -0.65 9.71
N MET A 30 -0.17 0.28 10.02
CA MET A 30 -1.46 0.38 9.35
C MET A 30 -1.41 1.61 8.47
N LEU A 31 -1.63 1.43 7.18
CA LEU A 31 -1.70 2.53 6.26
C LEU A 31 -3.15 2.69 5.85
N SER A 32 -3.73 3.82 6.18
CA SER A 32 -5.14 4.08 5.92
C SER A 32 -5.25 5.21 4.92
N PHE A 33 -6.19 5.08 4.01
CA PHE A 33 -6.37 6.06 2.96
C PHE A 33 -7.70 6.75 3.13
N TYR A 34 -7.70 8.06 2.99
CA TYR A 34 -8.87 8.90 3.25
C TYR A 34 -9.16 9.81 2.09
N GLU A 35 -10.42 10.04 1.86
CA GLU A 35 -10.86 11.13 1.03
C GLU A 35 -11.58 12.04 1.99
N GLU A 36 -12.80 11.99 2.20
CA GLU A 36 -13.41 12.73 3.25
C GLU A 36 -13.50 11.83 4.44
N GLU A 37 -13.65 10.55 4.17
CA GLU A 37 -13.71 9.56 5.20
C GLU A 37 -12.72 8.48 4.84
N LYS A 38 -12.47 7.58 5.74
CA LYS A 38 -11.58 6.48 5.48
C LYS A 38 -12.17 5.60 4.39
N ILE A 39 -11.42 5.37 3.33
CA ILE A 39 -11.91 4.58 2.24
C ILE A 39 -11.20 3.25 2.12
N GLY A 40 -10.07 3.08 2.76
CA GLY A 40 -9.39 1.80 2.74
C GLY A 40 -8.25 1.77 3.71
N SER A 41 -7.81 0.59 4.07
CA SER A 41 -6.66 0.44 4.96
C SER A 41 -5.94 -0.86 4.68
N PHE A 42 -4.66 -0.88 4.99
CA PHE A 42 -3.80 -2.05 4.78
C PHE A 42 -3.02 -2.31 6.04
N LEU A 43 -2.97 -3.55 6.49
CA LEU A 43 -2.23 -3.92 7.67
C LEU A 43 -0.96 -4.62 7.28
N LEU A 44 0.16 -4.05 7.71
CA LEU A 44 1.47 -4.56 7.38
C LEU A 44 2.17 -4.92 8.67
N LEU A 45 2.76 -6.10 8.72
CA LEU A 45 3.49 -6.52 9.91
C LEU A 45 4.97 -6.59 9.57
N PHE A 46 5.78 -6.06 10.45
CA PHE A 46 7.21 -6.00 10.23
C PHE A 46 7.78 -7.40 10.06
N HIS A 47 8.60 -7.61 9.05
CA HIS A 47 9.24 -8.88 8.83
C HIS A 47 10.73 -8.70 9.08
N LYS A 48 11.35 -7.78 8.37
CA LYS A 48 12.71 -7.38 8.64
C LYS A 48 12.90 -6.05 7.97
N LYS A 49 14.05 -5.44 8.15
CA LYS A 49 14.26 -4.09 7.67
C LYS A 49 13.90 -3.98 6.21
N GLY A 50 13.00 -3.08 5.91
CA GLY A 50 12.57 -2.84 4.54
C GLY A 50 11.56 -3.82 4.01
N ILE A 51 11.15 -4.83 4.78
CA ILE A 51 10.20 -5.80 4.31
C ILE A 51 9.10 -6.01 5.33
N TYR A 52 7.86 -5.87 4.87
CA TYR A 52 6.69 -6.07 5.73
C TYR A 52 5.80 -7.13 5.09
N ARG A 53 4.99 -7.79 5.91
CA ARG A 53 4.04 -8.78 5.43
C ARG A 53 2.69 -8.10 5.32
N LEU A 54 2.08 -8.11 4.16
CA LEU A 54 0.75 -7.54 3.97
C LEU A 54 -0.24 -8.64 4.34
N THR A 55 -0.84 -8.51 5.50
CA THR A 55 -1.66 -9.58 6.04
C THR A 55 -3.15 -9.36 5.86
N ASP A 56 -3.57 -8.13 5.73
CA ASP A 56 -5.00 -7.88 5.60
C ASP A 56 -5.22 -6.51 4.99
N PHE A 57 -6.38 -6.30 4.41
CA PHE A 57 -6.76 -5.00 3.92
C PHE A 57 -8.27 -4.92 3.88
N ARG A 58 -8.78 -3.69 3.82
CA ARG A 58 -10.21 -3.48 3.84
C ARG A 58 -10.58 -2.28 3.04
N PHE A 59 -11.69 -2.31 2.37
CA PHE A 59 -12.23 -1.15 1.67
C PHE A 59 -13.64 -0.89 2.19
N GLU A 60 -14.07 0.37 2.10
CA GLU A 60 -15.41 0.70 2.47
C GLU A 60 -16.38 -0.01 1.57
N LYS A 61 -17.58 -0.35 2.10
CA LYS A 61 -18.55 -1.11 1.45
C LYS A 61 -18.88 -0.69 0.09
N GLU A 62 -19.04 0.51 -0.18
CA GLU A 62 -19.50 0.94 -1.47
C GLU A 62 -18.39 1.38 -2.39
N THR A 63 -17.18 0.97 -2.13
CA THR A 63 -16.06 1.36 -2.95
C THR A 63 -16.13 0.66 -4.30
N THR A 64 -16.08 1.43 -5.38
CA THR A 64 -16.14 0.85 -6.72
C THR A 64 -14.81 0.18 -7.03
N GLU A 65 -14.79 -0.67 -8.05
CA GLU A 65 -13.56 -1.33 -8.46
C GLU A 65 -12.52 -0.33 -8.90
N GLU A 66 -12.95 0.72 -9.56
CA GLU A 66 -12.07 1.73 -10.02
C GLU A 66 -11.41 2.43 -8.86
N LYS A 67 -12.20 2.75 -7.84
CA LYS A 67 -11.67 3.40 -6.65
C LYS A 67 -10.74 2.45 -5.88
N LYS A 68 -11.07 1.18 -5.81
CA LYS A 68 -10.21 0.22 -5.15
C LYS A 68 -8.84 0.19 -5.82
N ASN A 69 -8.84 0.23 -7.14
CA ASN A 69 -7.60 0.23 -7.87
C ASN A 69 -6.78 1.49 -7.58
N GLU A 70 -7.44 2.62 -7.46
CA GLU A 70 -6.73 3.85 -7.11
C GLU A 70 -6.10 3.75 -5.73
N ILE A 71 -6.80 3.13 -4.80
CA ILE A 71 -6.27 2.97 -3.45
C ILE A 71 -5.04 2.05 -3.47
N TRP A 72 -5.10 0.96 -4.25
CA TRP A 72 -3.96 0.08 -4.38
C TRP A 72 -2.76 0.82 -4.99
N GLN A 73 -3.01 1.66 -5.99
CA GLN A 73 -1.94 2.41 -6.61
C GLN A 73 -1.33 3.40 -5.61
N SER A 74 -2.18 3.99 -4.77
CA SER A 74 -1.70 4.90 -3.74
C SER A 74 -0.84 4.16 -2.73
N LEU A 75 -1.24 2.94 -2.38
CA LEU A 75 -0.43 2.13 -1.49
C LEU A 75 0.93 1.86 -2.13
N CYS A 76 0.95 1.52 -3.39
CA CYS A 76 2.20 1.24 -4.09
C CYS A 76 3.12 2.45 -4.04
N GLU A 77 2.57 3.62 -4.25
CA GLU A 77 3.38 4.83 -4.22
C GLU A 77 3.95 5.09 -2.84
N GLU A 78 3.16 4.84 -1.79
CA GLU A 78 3.66 5.00 -0.44
C GLU A 78 4.79 4.03 -0.16
N LEU A 79 4.67 2.81 -0.64
CA LEU A 79 5.69 1.81 -0.40
C LEU A 79 6.99 2.15 -1.12
N TYR A 80 6.88 2.68 -2.33
CA TYR A 80 8.06 3.13 -3.04
C TYR A 80 8.75 4.26 -2.27
N CYS A 81 7.97 5.21 -1.80
CA CYS A 81 8.53 6.33 -1.06
C CYS A 81 9.19 5.90 0.22
N ARG A 82 8.66 4.89 0.88
CA ARG A 82 9.21 4.42 2.13
C ARG A 82 10.25 3.35 1.94
N GLN A 83 10.44 2.91 0.73
CA GLN A 83 11.40 1.86 0.39
C GLN A 83 11.05 0.56 1.11
N ILE A 84 9.78 0.24 1.11
CA ILE A 84 9.27 -0.98 1.72
C ILE A 84 8.90 -1.97 0.65
N LYS A 85 9.28 -3.24 0.84
CA LYS A 85 8.83 -4.29 -0.02
C LYS A 85 7.90 -5.20 0.77
N LEU A 86 7.08 -5.96 0.06
CA LEU A 86 6.02 -6.74 0.68
C LEU A 86 6.17 -8.22 0.49
N LEU A 87 5.76 -8.95 1.51
CA LEU A 87 5.47 -10.36 1.38
C LEU A 87 3.95 -10.43 1.45
N LEU A 88 3.31 -11.03 0.48
CA LEU A 88 1.85 -11.04 0.40
C LEU A 88 1.30 -12.26 1.10
N GLU A 89 0.55 -12.03 2.15
CA GLU A 89 -0.01 -13.12 2.93
C GLU A 89 -1.51 -13.24 2.82
N CYS A 90 -2.18 -12.34 2.13
CA CYS A 90 -3.60 -12.52 1.94
C CYS A 90 -3.88 -12.73 0.47
N ARG A 91 -4.89 -13.52 0.21
CA ARG A 91 -5.24 -13.91 -1.13
C ARG A 91 -5.61 -12.76 -2.03
N GLY A 92 -6.33 -11.81 -1.48
CA GLY A 92 -6.74 -10.66 -2.27
C GLY A 92 -5.55 -9.84 -2.76
N ALA A 93 -4.53 -9.71 -1.91
CA ALA A 93 -3.34 -8.98 -2.31
C ALA A 93 -2.58 -9.75 -3.36
N GLN A 94 -2.51 -11.06 -3.21
CA GLN A 94 -1.82 -11.88 -4.19
C GLN A 94 -2.50 -11.75 -5.55
N SER A 95 -3.82 -11.72 -5.57
CA SER A 95 -4.56 -11.58 -6.80
C SER A 95 -4.32 -10.24 -7.46
N TRP A 96 -4.34 -9.18 -6.66
CA TRP A 96 -4.17 -7.86 -7.23
C TRP A 96 -2.78 -7.71 -7.87
N PHE A 97 -1.75 -8.19 -7.17
CA PHE A 97 -0.40 -8.06 -7.71
C PHE A 97 -0.19 -8.98 -8.90
N ALA A 98 -0.90 -10.11 -8.97
CA ALA A 98 -0.81 -10.97 -10.14
C ALA A 98 -1.36 -10.28 -11.37
N GLU A 99 -2.33 -9.39 -11.18
CA GLU A 99 -2.91 -8.67 -12.29
C GLU A 99 -2.18 -7.37 -12.57
N HIS A 100 -1.19 -7.02 -11.78
CA HIS A 100 -0.46 -5.78 -11.95
C HIS A 100 1.04 -6.04 -11.90
N PRO A 101 1.56 -6.76 -12.88
CA PRO A 101 2.97 -7.12 -12.87
C PRO A 101 3.91 -5.93 -12.91
N GLU A 102 3.42 -4.77 -13.31
CA GLU A 102 4.24 -3.58 -13.30
C GLU A 102 4.63 -3.18 -11.88
N GLN A 103 3.94 -3.72 -10.87
CA GLN A 103 4.25 -3.40 -9.48
C GLN A 103 5.08 -4.49 -8.80
N LYS A 104 5.55 -5.46 -9.55
CA LYS A 104 6.25 -6.57 -8.92
C LYS A 104 7.52 -6.18 -8.21
N GLU A 105 8.07 -5.03 -8.50
CA GLU A 105 9.26 -4.61 -7.80
C GLU A 105 9.01 -4.34 -6.33
N LEU A 106 7.77 -4.17 -5.95
CA LEU A 106 7.45 -3.98 -4.54
C LEU A 106 7.42 -5.29 -3.78
N LEU A 107 7.51 -6.42 -4.46
CA LEU A 107 7.42 -7.69 -3.78
C LEU A 107 8.79 -8.19 -3.39
N ALA A 108 8.92 -8.63 -2.16
CA ALA A 108 10.18 -9.17 -1.69
C ALA A 108 10.41 -10.52 -2.33
N SER A 109 11.65 -10.78 -2.67
CA SER A 109 11.93 -12.02 -3.33
C SER A 109 12.20 -13.10 -2.38
N VAL A 110 11.19 -13.75 -1.97
CA VAL A 110 11.35 -14.80 -1.05
C VAL A 110 11.84 -16.00 -1.66
N LYS A 111 11.43 -16.28 -2.82
CA LYS A 111 11.78 -17.43 -3.44
C LYS A 111 13.20 -17.57 -3.72
N GLU A 112 13.91 -16.58 -3.61
CA GLU A 112 15.18 -16.72 -3.85
C GLU A 112 15.90 -17.39 -2.83
N LYS A 113 15.41 -17.63 -1.93
CA LYS A 113 16.01 -18.23 -0.93
C LYS A 113 16.24 -19.45 -1.11
N PRO A 114 16.70 -19.91 -1.33
CA PRO A 114 16.85 -20.84 -1.70
C PRO A 114 17.02 -21.77 -1.43
N GLY A 115 17.05 -21.81 -1.52
CA GLY A 115 17.13 -22.45 -1.45
C GLY A 115 17.24 -23.03 -1.35
N PHE A 116 17.38 -23.08 -1.38
CA PHE A 116 17.36 -23.58 -1.35
C PHE A 116 17.58 -23.91 -1.46
#